data_175b5633253721a698144c28d2cdec47
#
_entry.id   175b5633253721a698144c28d2cdec47
#
_cell.length_a   1.000
_cell.length_b   1.000
_cell.length_c   1.000
_cell.angle_alpha   90.00
_cell.angle_beta   90.00
_cell.angle_gamma   90.00
#
_symmetry.space_group_name_H-M   'P 1'
#
loop_
_entity.id
_entity.type
_entity.pdbx_description
1 polymer ?
#
loop_
_entity_poly.entity_id
_entity_poly.type
_entity_poly.pdbx_seq_one_letter_code
_entity_poly.pdbx_strand_id
1 'polypeptide(L)'
;DSAMDRRTHLAPLAGGSLALIAGCAGAGGSFGDTNPNVVLGPSDRDADPEDLPYPGWGQPVPSVTLPAVDPATGAVDGTVDTAAVEGPYLSTFFFSNCTTVCPVLVSALREVQIHAVENGYADAVSFLPITFDPERDSPDALSTYADQMNLDTDAGNWQFLRPRSVDRAKATVTDEFGVTFQKTMTDDGESGWMYNHTGIVLLVNGDGFVERAYRPERGAGGSVGFDERTAIDNLRHVRTA
;
A
#
# COMPACT_ATOMS: atom_id res chain seq x y z
N ASP A 1 31.47 -47.43 -67.18
CA ASP A 1 31.42 -48.78 -66.65
C ASP A 1 30.58 -48.85 -65.40
N SER A 2 29.50 -49.49 -65.60
CA SER A 2 28.83 -50.54 -64.82
C SER A 2 28.50 -50.15 -63.35
N ALA A 3 27.45 -50.37 -62.90
CA ALA A 3 26.23 -51.12 -63.05
C ALA A 3 25.43 -50.96 -61.76
N MET A 4 24.18 -50.69 -61.94
CA MET A 4 23.04 -51.29 -61.26
C MET A 4 23.29 -52.06 -59.96
N ASP A 5 22.60 -51.74 -58.90
CA ASP A 5 21.59 -52.68 -58.40
C ASP A 5 20.48 -51.99 -57.59
N ARG A 6 19.28 -52.42 -57.94
CA ARG A 6 17.99 -52.10 -57.29
C ARG A 6 17.83 -53.04 -56.10
N ARG A 7 17.34 -52.54 -54.99
CA ARG A 7 16.38 -53.33 -54.16
C ARG A 7 15.45 -52.43 -53.38
N THR A 8 14.25 -52.53 -53.77
CA THR A 8 12.99 -52.16 -53.17
C THR A 8 12.79 -52.87 -51.82
N HIS A 9 12.49 -52.22 -50.77
CA HIS A 9 11.75 -52.83 -49.68
C HIS A 9 10.72 -51.86 -49.09
N LEU A 10 9.51 -52.36 -49.08
CA LEU A 10 8.21 -51.88 -48.64
C LEU A 10 8.21 -51.28 -47.24
N ALA A 11 7.34 -50.30 -47.09
CA ALA A 11 6.82 -49.76 -45.83
C ALA A 11 6.04 -50.78 -44.99
N PRO A 12 5.84 -50.51 -43.73
CA PRO A 12 4.48 -50.53 -43.24
C PRO A 12 4.04 -49.22 -42.56
N LEU A 13 2.82 -48.92 -42.90
CA LEU A 13 1.92 -47.98 -42.24
C LEU A 13 1.72 -48.40 -40.75
N ALA A 14 1.90 -47.49 -39.84
CA ALA A 14 1.35 -47.61 -38.50
C ALA A 14 0.90 -46.21 -38.08
N GLY A 15 -0.32 -45.92 -38.18
CA GLY A 15 -1.32 -45.74 -37.16
C GLY A 15 -1.09 -44.48 -36.32
N GLY A 16 -1.41 -43.30 -36.87
CA GLY A 16 -1.55 -42.07 -36.10
C GLY A 16 -2.80 -42.11 -35.22
N SER A 17 -2.65 -42.19 -33.92
CA SER A 17 -3.73 -41.93 -32.99
C SER A 17 -3.92 -40.43 -32.88
N LEU A 18 -4.97 -39.90 -33.50
CA LEU A 18 -5.49 -38.55 -33.16
C LEU A 18 -6.06 -38.62 -31.73
N ALA A 19 -5.34 -38.08 -30.79
CA ALA A 19 -5.91 -37.73 -29.51
C ALA A 19 -6.83 -36.53 -29.72
N LEU A 20 -8.12 -36.79 -29.75
CA LEU A 20 -9.17 -35.80 -29.61
C LEU A 20 -9.05 -35.22 -28.21
N ILE A 21 -8.47 -34.03 -28.08
CA ILE A 21 -8.60 -33.20 -26.87
C ILE A 21 -10.06 -32.75 -26.90
N ALA A 22 -10.90 -33.46 -26.14
CA ALA A 22 -12.25 -33.01 -25.83
C ALA A 22 -12.10 -31.73 -25.00
N GLY A 23 -12.32 -30.58 -25.62
CA GLY A 23 -12.48 -29.33 -24.98
C GLY A 23 -13.66 -29.41 -24.03
N CYS A 24 -13.42 -29.42 -22.74
CA CYS A 24 -14.39 -29.05 -21.74
C CYS A 24 -14.64 -27.53 -21.85
N ALA A 25 -15.50 -27.12 -22.76
CA ALA A 25 -16.23 -25.89 -22.69
C ALA A 25 -17.31 -26.13 -21.62
N GLY A 26 -17.00 -25.78 -20.39
CA GLY A 26 -17.92 -25.93 -19.28
C GLY A 26 -17.58 -25.03 -18.12
N ALA A 27 -18.46 -24.10 -17.87
CA ALA A 27 -18.56 -23.19 -16.75
C ALA A 27 -17.50 -22.07 -16.74
N GLY A 28 -17.97 -20.86 -17.01
CA GLY A 28 -17.31 -19.61 -16.61
C GLY A 28 -17.15 -19.56 -15.11
N GLY A 29 -16.08 -20.16 -14.63
CA GLY A 29 -15.47 -19.83 -13.38
C GLY A 29 -14.40 -18.83 -13.76
N SER A 30 -14.55 -17.61 -13.32
CA SER A 30 -13.44 -16.68 -13.16
C SER A 30 -12.38 -17.46 -12.40
N PHE A 31 -11.32 -17.91 -13.05
CA PHE A 31 -10.13 -18.36 -12.36
C PHE A 31 -9.60 -17.09 -11.71
N GLY A 32 -9.95 -16.96 -10.41
CA GLY A 32 -9.71 -15.77 -9.64
C GLY A 32 -8.27 -15.36 -9.76
N ASP A 33 -8.09 -14.09 -9.86
CA ASP A 33 -6.82 -13.41 -9.88
C ASP A 33 -6.00 -13.84 -8.66
N THR A 34 -5.18 -14.86 -8.82
CA THR A 34 -4.17 -15.26 -7.84
C THR A 34 -2.90 -14.53 -8.21
N ASN A 35 -2.52 -13.56 -7.41
CA ASN A 35 -1.21 -12.92 -7.52
C ASN A 35 -0.28 -13.60 -6.50
N PRO A 36 0.83 -14.24 -6.93
CA PRO A 36 1.72 -14.97 -6.03
C PRO A 36 2.47 -14.05 -5.03
N ASN A 37 2.45 -12.75 -5.25
CA ASN A 37 3.16 -11.77 -4.44
C ASN A 37 2.33 -11.24 -3.25
N VAL A 38 1.05 -11.61 -3.16
CA VAL A 38 0.13 -11.16 -2.11
C VAL A 38 -0.60 -12.31 -1.45
N VAL A 39 -0.92 -12.13 -0.20
CA VAL A 39 -1.61 -13.11 0.65
C VAL A 39 -3.12 -13.03 0.47
N LEU A 40 -3.62 -11.80 0.39
CA LEU A 40 -5.07 -11.56 0.29
C LEU A 40 -5.52 -11.71 -1.16
N GLY A 41 -6.64 -12.40 -1.40
CA GLY A 41 -7.30 -12.37 -2.70
C GLY A 41 -7.79 -10.97 -3.06
N PRO A 42 -8.15 -10.70 -4.34
CA PRO A 42 -8.75 -9.42 -4.73
C PRO A 42 -10.03 -9.16 -3.91
N SER A 43 -10.31 -7.90 -3.64
CA SER A 43 -11.52 -7.48 -2.94
C SER A 43 -12.55 -6.99 -3.96
N ASP A 44 -13.84 -7.30 -3.74
CA ASP A 44 -14.95 -6.78 -4.57
C ASP A 44 -15.05 -5.23 -4.56
N ARG A 45 -14.35 -4.58 -3.62
CA ARG A 45 -14.29 -3.11 -3.50
C ARG A 45 -13.08 -2.50 -4.19
N ASP A 46 -12.13 -3.32 -4.64
CA ASP A 46 -10.94 -2.83 -5.32
C ASP A 46 -11.30 -2.50 -6.77
N ALA A 47 -10.90 -1.31 -7.20
CA ALA A 47 -10.86 -1.02 -8.63
C ALA A 47 -9.71 -1.80 -9.27
N ASP A 48 -9.76 -1.99 -10.58
CA ASP A 48 -8.64 -2.58 -11.30
C ASP A 48 -7.37 -1.77 -10.97
N PRO A 49 -6.31 -2.42 -10.46
CA PRO A 49 -5.07 -1.73 -10.12
C PRO A 49 -4.48 -0.91 -11.27
N GLU A 50 -4.71 -1.32 -12.52
CA GLU A 50 -4.23 -0.59 -13.70
C GLU A 50 -4.98 0.74 -13.93
N ASP A 51 -6.19 0.87 -13.39
CA ASP A 51 -7.01 2.09 -13.49
C ASP A 51 -6.75 3.08 -12.34
N LEU A 52 -5.95 2.68 -11.34
CA LEU A 52 -5.66 3.52 -10.18
C LEU A 52 -4.42 4.39 -10.42
N PRO A 53 -4.43 5.65 -9.98
CA PRO A 53 -3.24 6.50 -10.07
C PRO A 53 -2.18 6.15 -9.00
N TYR A 54 -2.50 5.32 -8.02
CA TYR A 54 -1.65 4.88 -6.92
C TYR A 54 -1.57 3.34 -6.88
N PRO A 55 -0.56 2.75 -6.23
CA PRO A 55 -0.42 1.31 -6.18
C PRO A 55 -1.64 0.63 -5.56
N GLY A 56 -2.23 -0.29 -6.30
CA GLY A 56 -3.36 -1.11 -5.89
C GLY A 56 -2.95 -2.53 -5.52
N TRP A 57 -3.93 -3.39 -5.27
CA TRP A 57 -3.75 -4.78 -4.93
C TRP A 57 -2.78 -5.51 -5.89
N GLY A 58 -1.77 -6.16 -5.31
CA GLY A 58 -0.79 -6.96 -6.05
C GLY A 58 0.28 -6.17 -6.78
N GLN A 59 0.25 -4.84 -6.76
CA GLN A 59 1.30 -4.01 -7.33
C GLN A 59 2.42 -3.76 -6.32
N PRO A 60 3.68 -3.62 -6.78
CA PRO A 60 4.78 -3.26 -5.89
C PRO A 60 4.61 -1.82 -5.38
N VAL A 61 4.95 -1.60 -4.12
CA VAL A 61 5.04 -0.24 -3.58
C VAL A 61 6.28 0.46 -4.20
N PRO A 62 6.21 1.77 -4.50
CA PRO A 62 7.38 2.50 -4.97
C PRO A 62 8.52 2.46 -3.94
N SER A 63 9.77 2.23 -4.39
CA SER A 63 10.95 2.32 -3.55
C SER A 63 11.38 3.76 -3.39
N VAL A 64 11.10 4.34 -2.24
CA VAL A 64 11.47 5.71 -1.89
C VAL A 64 12.12 5.74 -0.52
N THR A 65 13.36 6.24 -0.46
CA THR A 65 14.08 6.41 0.80
C THR A 65 13.78 7.78 1.41
N LEU A 66 13.21 7.80 2.60
CA LEU A 66 12.81 9.01 3.34
C LEU A 66 13.40 9.03 4.74
N PRO A 67 13.73 10.22 5.28
CA PRO A 67 14.05 10.39 6.69
C PRO A 67 12.88 9.92 7.57
N ALA A 68 13.21 9.15 8.60
CA ALA A 68 12.27 8.69 9.61
C ALA A 68 12.35 9.60 10.83
N VAL A 69 11.21 10.05 11.31
CA VAL A 69 11.05 10.89 12.51
C VAL A 69 10.40 10.04 13.58
N ASP A 70 11.08 9.93 14.70
CA ASP A 70 10.57 9.29 15.91
C ASP A 70 9.41 10.12 16.50
N PRO A 71 8.23 9.53 16.69
CA PRO A 71 7.05 10.26 17.15
C PRO A 71 7.15 10.70 18.62
N ALA A 72 7.93 10.00 19.46
CA ALA A 72 8.07 10.34 20.87
C ALA A 72 8.96 11.55 21.10
N THR A 73 10.03 11.67 20.31
CA THR A 73 11.12 12.63 20.57
C THR A 73 11.28 13.69 19.50
N GLY A 74 10.70 13.48 18.32
CA GLY A 74 10.98 14.30 17.14
C GLY A 74 12.39 14.08 16.58
N ALA A 75 13.14 13.09 17.06
CA ALA A 75 14.45 12.81 16.50
C ALA A 75 14.34 12.27 15.07
N VAL A 76 15.24 12.71 14.19
CA VAL A 76 15.38 12.08 12.86
C VAL A 76 16.37 10.95 12.99
N ASP A 77 15.86 9.72 13.08
CA ASP A 77 16.65 8.52 13.28
C ASP A 77 16.69 7.65 12.01
N GLY A 78 17.70 7.91 11.21
CA GLY A 78 17.92 7.15 9.98
C GLY A 78 16.98 7.49 8.82
N THR A 79 16.82 6.51 7.96
CA THR A 79 15.95 6.56 6.77
C THR A 79 15.26 5.22 6.57
N VAL A 80 14.06 5.25 6.03
CA VAL A 80 13.29 4.06 5.62
C VAL A 80 13.14 4.06 4.11
N ASP A 81 13.42 2.92 3.48
CA ASP A 81 13.02 2.63 2.11
C ASP A 81 11.67 1.90 2.13
N THR A 82 10.67 2.47 1.50
CA THR A 82 9.30 1.97 1.53
C THR A 82 9.13 0.58 0.92
N ALA A 83 10.02 0.16 0.01
CA ALA A 83 9.98 -1.17 -0.62
C ALA A 83 10.86 -2.21 0.11
N ALA A 84 11.58 -1.80 1.18
CA ALA A 84 12.51 -2.66 1.90
C ALA A 84 12.21 -2.70 3.41
N VAL A 85 10.97 -2.49 3.79
CA VAL A 85 10.52 -2.59 5.19
C VAL A 85 10.37 -4.06 5.56
N GLU A 86 10.98 -4.45 6.68
CA GLU A 86 10.82 -5.81 7.20
C GLU A 86 9.41 -6.00 7.77
N GLY A 87 8.69 -7.02 7.28
CA GLY A 87 7.32 -7.31 7.67
C GLY A 87 6.27 -6.33 7.10
N PRO A 88 5.00 -6.58 7.36
CA PRO A 88 3.91 -5.75 6.86
C PRO A 88 3.89 -4.38 7.52
N TYR A 89 3.43 -3.38 6.78
CA TYR A 89 3.22 -2.05 7.31
C TYR A 89 1.98 -1.37 6.75
N LEU A 90 1.48 -0.38 7.49
CA LEU A 90 0.43 0.52 7.03
C LEU A 90 1.00 1.92 6.82
N SER A 91 0.62 2.55 5.71
CA SER A 91 1.02 3.91 5.37
C SER A 91 -0.16 4.74 4.90
N THR A 92 -0.12 6.03 5.17
CA THR A 92 -1.04 7.04 4.64
C THR A 92 -0.28 8.31 4.30
N PHE A 93 -0.94 9.20 3.56
CA PHE A 93 -0.37 10.49 3.17
C PHE A 93 -1.13 11.61 3.88
N PHE A 94 -0.41 12.48 4.59
CA PHE A 94 -1.03 13.44 5.48
C PHE A 94 -0.23 14.75 5.59
N PHE A 95 -0.79 15.71 6.32
CA PHE A 95 -0.09 16.84 6.89
C PHE A 95 -0.72 17.17 8.26
N SER A 96 0.09 17.60 9.23
CA SER A 96 -0.34 17.74 10.63
C SER A 96 -1.44 18.78 10.85
N ASN A 97 -1.47 19.84 10.02
CA ASN A 97 -2.48 20.90 10.11
C ASN A 97 -3.82 20.56 9.40
N CYS A 98 -4.01 19.32 8.95
CA CYS A 98 -5.27 18.90 8.35
C CYS A 98 -6.36 18.79 9.41
N THR A 99 -7.52 19.38 9.16
CA THR A 99 -8.69 19.33 10.06
C THR A 99 -9.83 18.46 9.53
N THR A 100 -9.60 17.71 8.45
CA THR A 100 -10.66 16.93 7.78
C THR A 100 -10.34 15.44 7.75
N VAL A 101 -9.72 14.95 6.68
CA VAL A 101 -9.53 13.50 6.45
C VAL A 101 -8.30 12.93 7.16
N CYS A 102 -7.20 13.70 7.31
CA CYS A 102 -5.97 13.15 7.89
C CYS A 102 -6.15 12.65 9.34
N PRO A 103 -6.84 13.39 10.25
CA PRO A 103 -7.09 12.86 11.59
C PRO A 103 -7.87 11.54 11.58
N VAL A 104 -8.80 11.37 10.65
CA VAL A 104 -9.57 10.11 10.51
C VAL A 104 -8.64 8.96 10.12
N LEU A 105 -7.77 9.17 9.12
CA LEU A 105 -6.85 8.13 8.66
C LEU A 105 -5.80 7.78 9.71
N VAL A 106 -5.21 8.79 10.38
CA VAL A 106 -4.22 8.56 11.43
C VAL A 106 -4.86 7.90 12.66
N SER A 107 -6.08 8.29 13.03
CA SER A 107 -6.83 7.61 14.09
C SER A 107 -7.13 6.15 13.74
N ALA A 108 -7.46 5.87 12.48
CA ALA A 108 -7.67 4.49 12.03
C ALA A 108 -6.40 3.64 12.13
N LEU A 109 -5.25 4.19 11.73
CA LEU A 109 -3.97 3.50 11.93
C LEU A 109 -3.67 3.28 13.42
N ARG A 110 -3.98 4.27 14.26
CA ARG A 110 -3.83 4.15 15.72
C ARG A 110 -4.70 3.02 16.29
N GLU A 111 -5.95 2.87 15.86
CA GLU A 111 -6.80 1.76 16.32
C GLU A 111 -6.22 0.40 15.92
N VAL A 112 -5.62 0.30 14.73
CA VAL A 112 -4.88 -0.91 14.30
C VAL A 112 -3.63 -1.11 15.18
N GLN A 113 -2.90 -0.05 15.55
CA GLN A 113 -1.75 -0.10 16.45
C GLN A 113 -2.17 -0.61 17.85
N ILE A 114 -3.21 -0.03 18.43
CA ILE A 114 -3.76 -0.46 19.74
C ILE A 114 -4.09 -1.95 19.69
N HIS A 115 -4.80 -2.39 18.66
CA HIS A 115 -5.11 -3.80 18.52
C HIS A 115 -3.84 -4.68 18.44
N ALA A 116 -2.80 -4.23 17.74
CA ALA A 116 -1.53 -4.95 17.64
C ALA A 116 -0.83 -5.07 19.02
N VAL A 117 -0.81 -3.99 19.79
CA VAL A 117 -0.24 -3.95 21.16
C VAL A 117 -1.03 -4.87 22.09
N GLU A 118 -2.35 -4.73 22.16
CA GLU A 118 -3.22 -5.52 23.04
C GLU A 118 -3.18 -7.02 22.74
N ASN A 119 -2.89 -7.39 21.47
CA ASN A 119 -2.83 -8.80 21.04
C ASN A 119 -1.40 -9.31 20.85
N GLY A 120 -0.37 -8.55 21.30
CA GLY A 120 1.02 -9.00 21.41
C GLY A 120 1.72 -9.25 20.07
N TYR A 121 1.39 -8.46 19.04
CA TYR A 121 2.07 -8.51 17.74
C TYR A 121 2.52 -7.14 17.22
N ALA A 122 2.71 -6.17 18.09
CA ALA A 122 3.19 -4.84 17.72
C ALA A 122 4.54 -4.91 16.98
N ASP A 123 5.44 -5.80 17.38
CA ASP A 123 6.76 -6.00 16.77
C ASP A 123 6.69 -6.53 15.32
N ALA A 124 5.53 -7.05 14.91
CA ALA A 124 5.34 -7.65 13.59
C ALA A 124 4.67 -6.71 12.59
N VAL A 125 4.48 -5.45 12.91
CA VAL A 125 3.85 -4.47 12.02
C VAL A 125 4.43 -3.08 12.24
N SER A 126 4.61 -2.32 11.17
CA SER A 126 5.04 -0.91 11.24
C SER A 126 3.97 0.04 10.73
N PHE A 127 3.97 1.26 11.29
CA PHE A 127 3.11 2.36 10.86
C PHE A 127 3.98 3.49 10.33
N LEU A 128 3.88 3.76 9.03
CA LEU A 128 4.78 4.64 8.29
C LEU A 128 4.04 5.75 7.53
N PRO A 129 3.30 6.65 8.19
CA PRO A 129 2.65 7.77 7.52
C PRO A 129 3.67 8.72 6.88
N ILE A 130 3.40 9.19 5.65
CA ILE A 130 4.26 10.06 4.88
C ILE A 130 3.66 11.46 4.86
N THR A 131 4.35 12.46 5.40
CA THR A 131 3.90 13.84 5.26
C THR A 131 4.24 14.41 3.89
N PHE A 132 3.36 15.25 3.37
CA PHE A 132 3.63 16.03 2.15
C PHE A 132 3.75 17.55 2.40
N ASP A 133 3.76 17.99 3.67
CA ASP A 133 3.96 19.40 4.05
C ASP A 133 5.22 19.60 4.92
N PRO A 134 6.41 19.32 4.41
CA PRO A 134 7.63 19.43 5.21
C PRO A 134 7.94 20.87 5.67
N GLU A 135 7.25 21.89 5.15
CA GLU A 135 7.43 23.26 5.61
C GLU A 135 6.85 23.47 7.00
N ARG A 136 5.70 22.87 7.30
CA ARG A 136 5.05 22.96 8.62
C ARG A 136 5.30 21.74 9.49
N ASP A 137 5.43 20.58 8.89
CA ASP A 137 5.65 19.32 9.59
C ASP A 137 7.14 19.14 9.92
N SER A 138 7.67 20.04 10.75
CA SER A 138 9.00 19.85 11.33
C SER A 138 9.01 18.59 12.21
N PRO A 139 10.18 18.03 12.54
CA PRO A 139 10.27 16.89 13.44
C PRO A 139 9.56 17.13 14.78
N ASP A 140 9.72 18.31 15.39
CA ASP A 140 9.03 18.70 16.63
C ASP A 140 7.50 18.82 16.44
N ALA A 141 7.07 19.34 15.30
CA ALA A 141 5.63 19.42 14.96
C ALA A 141 5.02 18.02 14.81
N LEU A 142 5.75 17.07 14.22
CA LEU A 142 5.30 15.67 14.09
C LEU A 142 5.22 14.97 15.45
N SER A 143 6.17 15.21 16.37
CA SER A 143 6.09 14.70 17.73
C SER A 143 4.87 15.29 18.48
N THR A 144 4.67 16.61 18.38
CA THR A 144 3.46 17.23 18.93
C THR A 144 2.16 16.65 18.34
N TYR A 145 2.17 16.36 17.04
CA TYR A 145 1.03 15.73 16.38
C TYR A 145 0.78 14.31 16.87
N ALA A 146 1.84 13.54 17.14
CA ALA A 146 1.72 12.21 17.74
C ALA A 146 1.02 12.26 19.10
N ASP A 147 1.40 13.22 19.96
CA ASP A 147 0.75 13.47 21.26
C ASP A 147 -0.73 13.82 21.08
N GLN A 148 -1.05 14.73 20.15
CA GLN A 148 -2.43 15.14 19.86
C GLN A 148 -3.30 13.98 19.37
N MET A 149 -2.71 13.08 18.58
CA MET A 149 -3.39 11.88 18.08
C MET A 149 -3.40 10.73 19.09
N ASN A 150 -2.75 10.89 20.26
CA ASN A 150 -2.58 9.87 21.30
C ASN A 150 -2.00 8.56 20.73
N LEU A 151 -0.94 8.65 19.93
CA LEU A 151 -0.25 7.47 19.43
C LEU A 151 0.47 6.74 20.57
N ASP A 152 0.51 5.41 20.52
CA ASP A 152 1.33 4.62 21.44
C ASP A 152 2.79 4.63 20.95
N THR A 153 3.54 5.63 21.42
CA THR A 153 4.94 5.79 21.03
C THR A 153 5.87 4.78 21.71
N ASP A 154 5.45 4.21 22.85
CA ASP A 154 6.21 3.19 23.57
C ASP A 154 6.22 1.85 22.84
N ALA A 155 5.25 1.60 21.96
CA ALA A 155 5.21 0.42 21.11
C ALA A 155 6.37 0.35 20.10
N GLY A 156 7.03 1.46 19.79
CA GLY A 156 8.24 1.52 18.96
C GLY A 156 8.02 1.16 17.46
N ASN A 157 6.80 1.01 17.04
CA ASN A 157 6.44 0.56 15.68
C ASN A 157 5.82 1.65 14.78
N TRP A 158 5.98 2.91 15.18
CA TRP A 158 5.49 4.07 14.45
C TRP A 158 6.62 5.02 14.09
N GLN A 159 6.72 5.44 12.83
CA GLN A 159 7.64 6.47 12.37
C GLN A 159 6.95 7.36 11.35
N PHE A 160 7.14 8.67 11.44
CA PHE A 160 6.70 9.57 10.39
C PHE A 160 7.78 9.67 9.32
N LEU A 161 7.43 9.41 8.07
CA LEU A 161 8.35 9.58 6.95
C LEU A 161 8.22 11.00 6.42
N ARG A 162 9.34 11.75 6.47
CA ARG A 162 9.34 13.18 6.16
C ARG A 162 10.28 13.51 5.01
N PRO A 163 9.75 13.83 3.81
CA PRO A 163 10.57 14.39 2.73
C PRO A 163 11.31 15.67 3.17
N ARG A 164 12.51 15.87 2.66
CA ARG A 164 13.37 17.00 3.09
C ARG A 164 12.93 18.37 2.55
N SER A 165 12.07 18.39 1.51
CA SER A 165 11.58 19.61 0.86
C SER A 165 10.23 19.37 0.20
N VAL A 166 9.55 20.47 -0.17
CA VAL A 166 8.28 20.41 -0.92
C VAL A 166 8.45 19.71 -2.28
N ASP A 167 9.54 19.98 -2.98
CA ASP A 167 9.82 19.31 -4.26
C ASP A 167 10.00 17.80 -4.06
N ARG A 168 10.70 17.42 -2.98
CA ARG A 168 10.85 15.99 -2.66
C ARG A 168 9.52 15.36 -2.20
N ALA A 169 8.68 16.10 -1.48
CA ALA A 169 7.34 15.64 -1.12
C ALA A 169 6.47 15.41 -2.37
N LYS A 170 6.52 16.34 -3.33
CA LYS A 170 5.81 16.18 -4.61
C LYS A 170 6.34 14.99 -5.40
N ALA A 171 7.65 14.88 -5.57
CA ALA A 171 8.27 13.75 -6.27
C ALA A 171 7.87 12.42 -5.61
N THR A 172 7.92 12.33 -4.29
CA THR A 172 7.53 11.11 -3.56
C THR A 172 6.03 10.82 -3.68
N VAL A 173 5.19 11.76 -3.23
CA VAL A 173 3.77 11.48 -3.02
C VAL A 173 2.99 11.51 -4.32
N THR A 174 3.30 12.45 -5.23
CA THR A 174 2.56 12.56 -6.49
C THR A 174 3.20 11.76 -7.60
N ASP A 175 4.51 11.92 -7.81
CA ASP A 175 5.12 11.35 -9.01
C ASP A 175 5.40 9.84 -8.84
N GLU A 176 5.79 9.38 -7.62
CA GLU A 176 6.06 7.96 -7.35
C GLU A 176 4.80 7.23 -6.86
N PHE A 177 4.12 7.73 -5.81
CA PHE A 177 2.94 7.07 -5.24
C PHE A 177 1.63 7.39 -5.97
N GLY A 178 1.60 8.33 -6.90
CA GLY A 178 0.39 8.71 -7.64
C GLY A 178 -0.70 9.38 -6.79
N VAL A 179 -0.38 9.78 -5.56
CA VAL A 179 -1.32 10.43 -4.65
C VAL A 179 -1.28 11.94 -4.85
N THR A 180 -2.35 12.49 -5.36
CA THR A 180 -2.40 13.92 -5.66
C THR A 180 -2.67 14.75 -4.40
N PHE A 181 -1.93 15.86 -4.25
CA PHE A 181 -2.23 16.90 -3.29
C PHE A 181 -2.06 18.28 -3.94
N GLN A 182 -2.95 19.20 -3.61
CA GLN A 182 -2.94 20.55 -4.17
C GLN A 182 -3.05 21.59 -3.06
N LYS A 183 -2.07 22.47 -3.01
CA LYS A 183 -2.01 23.60 -2.07
C LYS A 183 -3.07 24.65 -2.46
N THR A 184 -3.85 25.08 -1.48
CA THR A 184 -4.87 26.11 -1.61
C THR A 184 -4.66 27.15 -0.51
N MET A 185 -4.55 28.42 -0.86
CA MET A 185 -4.44 29.49 0.12
C MET A 185 -5.75 29.66 0.88
N THR A 186 -5.67 29.87 2.17
CA THR A 186 -6.85 30.14 3.01
C THR A 186 -7.12 31.63 3.11
N ASP A 187 -8.39 32.00 3.06
CA ASP A 187 -8.82 33.41 3.14
C ASP A 187 -8.76 33.99 4.57
N ASP A 188 -8.58 33.14 5.58
CA ASP A 188 -8.57 33.53 7.01
C ASP A 188 -7.24 34.17 7.48
N GLY A 189 -6.20 34.11 6.67
CA GLY A 189 -4.90 34.71 6.95
C GLY A 189 -4.12 34.07 8.12
N GLU A 190 -4.71 33.16 8.87
CA GLU A 190 -4.10 32.51 10.03
C GLU A 190 -3.47 31.15 9.66
N SER A 191 -4.15 30.36 8.85
CA SER A 191 -3.67 29.01 8.47
C SER A 191 -2.72 29.02 7.28
N GLY A 192 -2.61 30.14 6.56
CA GLY A 192 -1.75 30.34 5.39
C GLY A 192 -2.16 29.51 4.19
N TRP A 193 -2.23 28.20 4.31
CA TRP A 193 -2.68 27.29 3.24
C TRP A 193 -3.22 25.97 3.79
N MET A 194 -4.05 25.34 2.99
CA MET A 194 -4.55 23.97 3.18
C MET A 194 -4.24 23.12 1.94
N TYR A 195 -4.47 21.83 2.03
CA TYR A 195 -4.34 20.94 0.89
C TYR A 195 -5.63 20.16 0.64
N ASN A 196 -6.01 20.11 -0.64
CA ASN A 196 -6.90 19.07 -1.15
C ASN A 196 -6.04 17.88 -1.55
N HIS A 197 -6.32 16.70 -1.02
CA HIS A 197 -5.55 15.51 -1.33
C HIS A 197 -6.42 14.25 -1.35
N THR A 198 -5.92 13.22 -2.01
CA THR A 198 -6.54 11.89 -1.97
C THR A 198 -6.25 11.23 -0.63
N GLY A 199 -7.29 10.91 0.13
CA GLY A 199 -7.17 10.10 1.34
C GLY A 199 -7.05 8.62 0.96
N ILE A 200 -6.01 7.96 1.45
CA ILE A 200 -5.77 6.54 1.21
C ILE A 200 -4.89 5.95 2.33
N VAL A 201 -5.14 4.69 2.68
CA VAL A 201 -4.25 3.88 3.51
C VAL A 201 -3.81 2.69 2.70
N LEU A 202 -2.52 2.42 2.65
CA LEU A 202 -1.94 1.25 2.02
C LEU A 202 -1.56 0.23 3.11
N LEU A 203 -1.98 -1.01 2.95
CA LEU A 203 -1.42 -2.16 3.64
C LEU A 203 -0.45 -2.83 2.67
N VAL A 204 0.82 -2.89 3.06
CA VAL A 204 1.91 -3.47 2.28
C VAL A 204 2.46 -4.67 3.05
N ASN A 205 2.77 -5.77 2.36
CA ASN A 205 3.39 -6.94 2.97
C ASN A 205 4.91 -6.83 3.05
N GLY A 206 5.55 -7.81 3.69
CA GLY A 206 7.00 -7.83 3.89
C GLY A 206 7.83 -7.96 2.61
N ASP A 207 7.21 -8.35 1.50
CA ASP A 207 7.85 -8.43 0.17
C ASP A 207 7.67 -7.14 -0.64
N GLY A 208 7.06 -6.10 -0.07
CA GLY A 208 6.88 -4.79 -0.69
C GLY A 208 5.72 -4.72 -1.69
N PHE A 209 4.71 -5.58 -1.59
CA PHE A 209 3.52 -5.54 -2.43
C PHE A 209 2.30 -5.04 -1.67
N VAL A 210 1.47 -4.27 -2.35
CA VAL A 210 0.23 -3.74 -1.79
C VAL A 210 -0.81 -4.86 -1.68
N GLU A 211 -1.20 -5.17 -0.46
CA GLU A 211 -2.28 -6.12 -0.13
C GLU A 211 -3.65 -5.46 -0.23
N ARG A 212 -3.74 -4.19 0.19
CA ARG A 212 -4.96 -3.36 0.12
C ARG A 212 -4.63 -1.88 0.01
N ALA A 213 -5.48 -1.20 -0.73
CA ALA A 213 -5.52 0.26 -0.82
C ALA A 213 -6.90 0.73 -0.31
N TYR A 214 -6.98 1.07 0.97
CA TYR A 214 -8.23 1.50 1.60
C TYR A 214 -8.50 2.96 1.33
N ARG A 215 -9.72 3.29 0.94
CA ARG A 215 -10.21 4.66 0.80
C ARG A 215 -11.18 4.98 1.93
N PRO A 216 -11.13 6.19 2.49
CA PRO A 216 -12.12 6.59 3.48
C PRO A 216 -13.52 6.60 2.86
N GLU A 217 -14.48 6.09 3.61
CA GLU A 217 -15.88 6.07 3.19
C GLU A 217 -16.56 7.41 3.55
N ARG A 218 -17.39 7.90 2.66
CA ARG A 218 -18.23 9.07 2.92
C ARG A 218 -19.62 8.59 3.34
N GLY A 219 -19.94 8.81 4.59
CA GLY A 219 -21.25 8.52 5.15
C GLY A 219 -22.30 9.60 4.85
N ALA A 220 -23.53 9.36 5.28
CA ALA A 220 -24.59 10.33 5.20
C ALA A 220 -24.23 11.60 6.01
N GLY A 221 -24.53 12.77 5.44
CA GLY A 221 -24.20 14.05 6.08
C GLY A 221 -22.75 14.51 5.93
N GLY A 222 -21.95 13.82 5.10
CA GLY A 222 -20.56 14.21 4.81
C GLY A 222 -19.54 13.73 5.85
N SER A 223 -19.94 12.85 6.78
CA SER A 223 -18.99 12.19 7.68
C SER A 223 -17.98 11.37 6.88
N VAL A 224 -16.73 11.34 7.34
CA VAL A 224 -15.67 10.52 6.78
C VAL A 224 -15.37 9.41 7.78
N GLY A 225 -15.35 8.17 7.33
CA GLY A 225 -15.06 6.99 8.14
C GLY A 225 -14.00 6.11 7.49
N PHE A 226 -13.48 5.19 8.27
CA PHE A 226 -12.56 4.15 7.84
C PHE A 226 -13.03 2.82 8.47
N ASP A 227 -12.79 1.71 7.78
CA ASP A 227 -13.14 0.37 8.30
C ASP A 227 -11.91 -0.26 8.95
N GLU A 228 -11.67 0.07 10.21
CA GLU A 228 -10.54 -0.42 11.01
C GLU A 228 -10.62 -1.94 11.21
N ARG A 229 -11.81 -2.49 11.32
CA ARG A 229 -12.01 -3.94 11.53
C ARG A 229 -11.50 -4.74 10.34
N THR A 230 -11.90 -4.32 9.15
CA THR A 230 -11.39 -4.95 7.91
C THR A 230 -9.87 -4.79 7.79
N ALA A 231 -9.31 -3.63 8.17
CA ALA A 231 -7.86 -3.42 8.14
C ALA A 231 -7.13 -4.34 9.16
N ILE A 232 -7.67 -4.50 10.37
CA ILE A 232 -7.14 -5.40 11.39
C ILE A 232 -7.19 -6.86 10.91
N ASP A 233 -8.33 -7.31 10.38
CA ASP A 233 -8.50 -8.69 9.92
C ASP A 233 -7.54 -8.99 8.75
N ASN A 234 -7.40 -8.10 7.80
CA ASN A 234 -6.46 -8.23 6.70
C ASN A 234 -5.01 -8.28 7.19
N LEU A 235 -4.61 -7.37 8.08
CA LEU A 235 -3.27 -7.35 8.67
C LEU A 235 -2.95 -8.66 9.40
N ARG A 236 -3.89 -9.22 10.12
CA ARG A 236 -3.72 -10.51 10.83
C ARG A 236 -3.41 -11.65 9.89
N HIS A 237 -3.99 -11.67 8.70
CA HIS A 237 -3.69 -12.68 7.68
C HIS A 237 -2.30 -12.43 7.07
N VAL A 238 -2.01 -11.18 6.69
CA VAL A 238 -0.76 -10.81 6.01
C VAL A 238 0.47 -11.05 6.88
N ARG A 239 0.41 -10.76 8.19
CA ARG A 239 1.55 -10.92 9.09
C ARG A 239 1.90 -12.38 9.42
N THR A 240 1.04 -13.34 9.12
CA THR A 240 1.22 -14.76 9.47
C THR A 240 1.54 -15.63 8.24
N ALA A 241 1.61 -15.05 7.07
CA ALA A 241 1.94 -15.70 5.81
C ALA A 241 3.46 -15.61 5.48
#